data_f55f80b4c2491c784ddaf7713b08d63a
#
_entry.id   f55f80b4c2491c784ddaf7713b08d63a
#
_cell.length_a   1.000
_cell.length_b   1.000
_cell.length_c   1.000
_cell.angle_alpha   90.00
_cell.angle_beta   90.00
_cell.angle_gamma   90.00
#
_symmetry.space_group_name_H-M   'P 1'
#
loop_
_entity.id
_entity.type
_entity.pdbx_description
1 polymer ?
#
loop_
_entity_poly.entity_id
_entity_poly.type
_entity_poly.pdbx_seq_one_letter_code
_entity_poly.pdbx_strand_id
1 'polypeptide(L)'
;MARTKGILSAVDGAHVIGMMKLNVRELGCDMYSSSPHKWLQAPKGTGFLYVRDEVIDRLWNTIVTAGWDEPKLRAERFQRVGSSNVPALWGLSAAVQLANQIGMERVEKRHRQMADYILKEMLQRGAESWTSPDPALRCAIASVNVPPIQIAEVENWMWKNKKIRIRGGGPSKIRLSTPYYLLRKDVDRFLAAYDEYRRMNRAS
;
A
#
# COMPACT_ATOMS: atom_id res chain seq x y z
N MET A 1 1.67 -20.07 -14.80
CA MET A 1 0.39 -20.85 -14.77
C MET A 1 -0.70 -20.20 -15.60
N ALA A 2 -1.13 -18.94 -15.40
CA ALA A 2 -2.15 -18.31 -16.24
C ALA A 2 -1.73 -18.26 -17.73
N ARG A 3 -0.52 -17.75 -17.99
CA ARG A 3 0.04 -17.61 -19.34
C ARG A 3 0.10 -18.93 -20.14
N THR A 4 0.48 -20.04 -19.50
CA THR A 4 0.54 -21.36 -20.16
C THR A 4 -0.84 -21.89 -20.56
N LYS A 5 -1.89 -21.32 -20.03
CA LYS A 5 -3.30 -21.63 -20.35
C LYS A 5 -3.96 -20.55 -21.23
N GLY A 6 -3.19 -19.59 -21.76
CA GLY A 6 -3.73 -18.49 -22.57
C GLY A 6 -4.62 -17.50 -21.80
N ILE A 7 -4.59 -17.53 -20.47
CA ILE A 7 -5.40 -16.66 -19.60
C ILE A 7 -4.62 -15.38 -19.31
N LEU A 8 -5.22 -14.23 -19.55
CA LEU A 8 -4.64 -12.93 -19.17
C LEU A 8 -4.65 -12.75 -17.66
N SER A 9 -3.54 -12.23 -17.15
CA SER A 9 -3.36 -11.92 -15.73
C SER A 9 -3.30 -10.42 -15.51
N ALA A 10 -4.15 -9.89 -14.64
CA ALA A 10 -4.11 -8.52 -14.16
C ALA A 10 -3.82 -8.50 -12.66
N VAL A 11 -2.83 -7.71 -12.25
CA VAL A 11 -2.42 -7.58 -10.86
C VAL A 11 -2.77 -6.19 -10.35
N ASP A 12 -3.56 -6.12 -9.28
CA ASP A 12 -3.73 -4.91 -8.50
C ASP A 12 -2.56 -4.79 -7.51
N GLY A 13 -1.58 -3.96 -7.89
CA GLY A 13 -0.42 -3.62 -7.09
C GLY A 13 -0.54 -2.27 -6.38
N ALA A 14 -1.77 -1.81 -6.08
CA ALA A 14 -2.03 -0.49 -5.53
C ALA A 14 -1.23 -0.15 -4.25
N HIS A 15 -0.79 -1.13 -3.49
CA HIS A 15 0.03 -0.96 -2.28
C HIS A 15 1.52 -1.26 -2.46
N VAL A 16 1.96 -1.77 -3.61
CA VAL A 16 3.31 -2.35 -3.73
C VAL A 16 4.37 -1.30 -4.04
N ILE A 17 4.09 -0.41 -5.02
CA ILE A 17 5.08 0.61 -5.44
C ILE A 17 5.36 1.58 -4.30
N GLY A 18 6.64 1.73 -3.97
CA GLY A 18 7.11 2.50 -2.82
C GLY A 18 7.08 1.73 -1.49
N MET A 19 6.44 0.54 -1.42
CA MET A 19 6.44 -0.30 -0.24
C MET A 19 7.56 -1.35 -0.27
N MET A 20 7.78 -1.97 -1.42
CA MET A 20 8.81 -3.00 -1.61
C MET A 20 9.42 -2.89 -3.01
N LYS A 21 10.61 -3.46 -3.16
CA LYS A 21 11.27 -3.56 -4.47
C LYS A 21 10.47 -4.52 -5.36
N LEU A 22 10.19 -4.08 -6.57
CA LEU A 22 9.47 -4.86 -7.57
C LEU A 22 10.01 -4.60 -8.97
N ASN A 23 10.18 -5.66 -9.74
CA ASN A 23 10.32 -5.58 -11.19
C ASN A 23 9.06 -6.20 -11.84
N VAL A 24 8.23 -5.37 -12.43
CA VAL A 24 6.96 -5.81 -13.03
C VAL A 24 7.17 -6.79 -14.18
N ARG A 25 8.29 -6.67 -14.94
CA ARG A 25 8.62 -7.59 -16.03
C ARG A 25 8.94 -8.99 -15.50
N GLU A 26 9.70 -9.08 -14.41
CA GLU A 26 10.04 -10.35 -13.75
C GLU A 26 8.81 -11.00 -13.10
N LEU A 27 7.85 -10.20 -12.60
CA LEU A 27 6.57 -10.69 -12.08
C LEU A 27 5.80 -11.48 -13.16
N GLY A 28 5.98 -11.12 -14.43
CA GLY A 28 5.45 -11.87 -15.55
C GLY A 28 3.94 -11.77 -15.73
N CYS A 29 3.27 -10.78 -15.13
CA CYS A 29 1.85 -10.50 -15.38
C CYS A 29 1.65 -9.81 -16.74
N ASP A 30 0.43 -9.84 -17.23
CA ASP A 30 0.06 -9.18 -18.49
C ASP A 30 -0.30 -7.71 -18.27
N MET A 31 -0.92 -7.42 -17.14
CA MET A 31 -1.29 -6.07 -16.70
C MET A 31 -0.96 -5.88 -15.21
N TYR A 32 -0.51 -4.67 -14.86
CA TYR A 32 -0.24 -4.30 -13.48
C TYR A 32 -0.64 -2.85 -13.24
N SER A 33 -1.51 -2.62 -12.27
CA SER A 33 -1.90 -1.26 -11.86
C SER A 33 -1.34 -0.91 -10.49
N SER A 34 -1.07 0.37 -10.26
CA SER A 34 -0.63 0.83 -8.95
C SER A 34 -1.08 2.24 -8.63
N SER A 35 -1.02 2.57 -7.33
CA SER A 35 -1.39 3.86 -6.77
C SER A 35 -0.18 4.54 -6.10
N PRO A 36 0.69 5.21 -6.86
CA PRO A 36 1.92 5.84 -6.33
C PRO A 36 1.67 6.84 -5.18
N HIS A 37 0.49 7.43 -5.11
CA HIS A 37 0.10 8.33 -4.02
C HIS A 37 -0.05 7.65 -2.64
N LYS A 38 0.12 6.33 -2.54
CA LYS A 38 0.14 5.59 -1.27
C LYS A 38 1.57 5.54 -0.72
N TRP A 39 2.30 4.48 -1.00
CA TRP A 39 3.61 4.21 -0.39
C TRP A 39 4.77 4.95 -1.06
N LEU A 40 4.65 5.28 -2.34
CA LEU A 40 5.64 6.11 -3.03
C LEU A 40 5.52 7.61 -2.68
N GLN A 41 4.42 8.01 -1.99
CA GLN A 41 4.18 9.38 -1.53
C GLN A 41 4.07 10.41 -2.67
N ALA A 42 3.68 9.97 -3.85
CA ALA A 42 3.35 10.86 -4.96
C ALA A 42 2.06 11.65 -4.68
N PRO A 43 1.76 12.72 -5.42
CA PRO A 43 0.52 13.47 -5.29
C PRO A 43 -0.72 12.59 -5.44
N LYS A 44 -1.78 12.92 -4.70
CA LYS A 44 -3.05 12.20 -4.77
C LYS A 44 -3.61 12.21 -6.19
N GLY A 45 -4.18 11.07 -6.60
CA GLY A 45 -4.73 10.88 -7.94
C GLY A 45 -3.71 10.38 -8.97
N THR A 46 -2.43 10.24 -8.60
CA THR A 46 -1.44 9.59 -9.47
C THR A 46 -1.63 8.08 -9.49
N GLY A 47 -1.52 7.50 -10.67
CA GLY A 47 -1.61 6.08 -10.92
C GLY A 47 -0.84 5.71 -12.19
N PHE A 48 -0.57 4.44 -12.39
CA PHE A 48 -0.10 3.93 -13.67
C PHE A 48 -0.67 2.55 -13.94
N LEU A 49 -0.70 2.22 -15.21
CA LEU A 49 -0.99 0.89 -15.72
C LEU A 49 0.20 0.42 -16.55
N TYR A 50 0.79 -0.69 -16.18
CA TYR A 50 1.70 -1.43 -17.04
C TYR A 50 0.88 -2.43 -17.86
N VAL A 51 1.18 -2.51 -19.14
CA VAL A 51 0.62 -3.53 -20.04
C VAL A 51 1.79 -4.16 -20.77
N ARG A 52 1.82 -5.49 -20.77
CA ARG A 52 2.79 -6.25 -21.55
C ARG A 52 2.55 -6.00 -23.04
N ASP A 53 3.61 -5.79 -23.79
CA ASP A 53 3.53 -5.32 -25.18
C ASP A 53 2.67 -6.24 -26.07
N GLU A 54 2.82 -7.56 -25.92
CA GLU A 54 2.12 -8.56 -26.75
C GLU A 54 0.61 -8.62 -26.50
N VAL A 55 0.10 -7.95 -25.47
CA VAL A 55 -1.34 -7.92 -25.18
C VAL A 55 -1.97 -6.55 -25.41
N ILE A 56 -1.18 -5.53 -25.75
CA ILE A 56 -1.67 -4.15 -25.95
C ILE A 56 -2.78 -4.11 -27.00
N ASP A 57 -2.63 -4.83 -28.10
CA ASP A 57 -3.60 -4.81 -29.20
C ASP A 57 -4.89 -5.60 -28.92
N ARG A 58 -4.92 -6.32 -27.78
CA ARG A 58 -6.13 -7.00 -27.29
C ARG A 58 -6.98 -6.11 -26.37
N LEU A 59 -6.47 -4.92 -26.03
CA LEU A 59 -7.16 -3.99 -25.13
C LEU A 59 -7.88 -2.91 -25.94
N TRP A 60 -9.04 -2.55 -25.46
CA TRP A 60 -9.85 -1.48 -26.02
C TRP A 60 -9.77 -0.22 -25.15
N ASN A 61 -9.71 0.94 -25.79
CA ASN A 61 -9.77 2.22 -25.09
C ASN A 61 -11.19 2.47 -24.58
N THR A 62 -11.34 2.65 -23.28
CA THR A 62 -12.63 2.99 -22.66
C THR A 62 -13.02 4.45 -22.91
N ILE A 63 -12.02 5.32 -23.14
CA ILE A 63 -12.20 6.73 -23.50
C ILE A 63 -11.59 6.93 -24.88
N VAL A 64 -12.42 7.32 -25.83
CA VAL A 64 -12.03 7.54 -27.22
C VAL A 64 -11.66 9.01 -27.40
N THR A 65 -10.40 9.27 -27.78
CA THR A 65 -9.84 10.60 -28.03
C THR A 65 -8.92 10.55 -29.27
N ALA A 66 -8.29 11.68 -29.63
CA ALA A 66 -7.38 11.71 -30.78
C ALA A 66 -6.24 10.68 -30.63
N GLY A 67 -6.10 9.81 -31.64
CA GLY A 67 -5.07 8.77 -31.70
C GLY A 67 -5.37 7.51 -30.88
N TRP A 68 -6.61 7.32 -30.43
CA TRP A 68 -7.03 6.13 -29.68
C TRP A 68 -6.86 4.83 -30.50
N ASP A 69 -7.00 4.90 -31.82
CA ASP A 69 -6.89 3.82 -32.79
C ASP A 69 -5.54 3.77 -33.51
N GLU A 70 -4.55 4.57 -33.08
CA GLU A 70 -3.22 4.61 -33.68
C GLU A 70 -2.30 3.55 -33.04
N PRO A 71 -2.02 2.42 -33.73
CA PRO A 71 -1.25 1.32 -33.16
C PRO A 71 0.19 1.69 -32.77
N LYS A 72 0.80 2.66 -33.48
CA LYS A 72 2.17 3.12 -33.20
C LYS A 72 2.33 3.77 -31.84
N LEU A 73 1.27 4.32 -31.27
CA LEU A 73 1.26 4.90 -29.95
C LEU A 73 1.35 3.86 -28.83
N ARG A 74 1.12 2.59 -29.12
CA ARG A 74 1.18 1.50 -28.15
C ARG A 74 0.40 1.86 -26.88
N ALA A 75 0.99 1.73 -25.68
CA ALA A 75 0.33 2.05 -24.41
C ALA A 75 0.00 3.54 -24.25
N GLU A 76 0.65 4.44 -24.98
CA GLU A 76 0.37 5.88 -24.92
C GLU A 76 -1.07 6.21 -25.30
N ARG A 77 -1.67 5.46 -26.22
CA ARG A 77 -3.07 5.68 -26.64
C ARG A 77 -4.08 5.57 -25.48
N PHE A 78 -3.77 4.80 -24.43
CA PHE A 78 -4.64 4.63 -23.26
C PHE A 78 -4.62 5.80 -22.28
N GLN A 79 -3.57 6.65 -22.33
CA GLN A 79 -3.45 7.81 -21.44
C GLN A 79 -3.85 9.14 -22.10
N ARG A 80 -4.16 9.15 -23.40
CA ARG A 80 -4.60 10.34 -24.11
C ARG A 80 -6.08 10.64 -23.83
N VAL A 81 -6.36 11.07 -22.58
CA VAL A 81 -7.74 11.32 -22.11
C VAL A 81 -8.12 12.81 -22.10
N GLY A 82 -7.34 13.64 -22.77
CA GLY A 82 -7.50 15.10 -22.78
C GLY A 82 -6.57 15.79 -21.78
N SER A 83 -7.01 16.93 -21.21
CA SER A 83 -6.20 17.68 -20.25
C SER A 83 -5.94 16.89 -18.99
N SER A 84 -4.67 16.81 -18.58
CA SER A 84 -4.23 16.06 -17.41
C SER A 84 -3.68 17.00 -16.32
N ASN A 85 -3.59 16.49 -15.10
CA ASN A 85 -2.97 17.21 -13.99
C ASN A 85 -1.43 17.13 -14.09
N VAL A 86 -0.84 17.98 -14.97
CA VAL A 86 0.60 18.03 -15.20
C VAL A 86 1.40 18.24 -13.90
N PRO A 87 1.02 19.15 -12.98
CA PRO A 87 1.70 19.29 -11.69
C PRO A 87 1.79 17.99 -10.89
N ALA A 88 0.74 17.15 -10.91
CA ALA A 88 0.78 15.85 -10.24
C ALA A 88 1.77 14.87 -10.91
N LEU A 89 1.92 14.92 -12.22
CA LEU A 89 2.92 14.11 -12.94
C LEU A 89 4.35 14.53 -12.59
N TRP A 90 4.61 15.83 -12.47
CA TRP A 90 5.89 16.34 -11.98
C TRP A 90 6.18 15.88 -10.55
N GLY A 91 5.18 15.95 -9.66
CA GLY A 91 5.29 15.43 -8.30
C GLY A 91 5.52 13.92 -8.25
N LEU A 92 4.94 13.14 -9.17
CA LEU A 92 5.22 11.71 -9.31
C LEU A 92 6.69 11.48 -9.70
N SER A 93 7.22 12.26 -10.65
CA SER A 93 8.63 12.18 -11.04
C SER A 93 9.55 12.46 -9.84
N ALA A 94 9.28 13.51 -9.07
CA ALA A 94 10.04 13.82 -7.85
C ALA A 94 9.99 12.69 -6.81
N ALA A 95 8.83 12.07 -6.60
CA ALA A 95 8.67 10.94 -5.68
C ALA A 95 9.49 9.72 -6.14
N VAL A 96 9.51 9.42 -7.44
CA VAL A 96 10.35 8.35 -8.02
C VAL A 96 11.84 8.65 -7.80
N GLN A 97 12.28 9.89 -8.06
CA GLN A 97 13.67 10.30 -7.85
C GLN A 97 14.08 10.14 -6.38
N LEU A 98 13.25 10.59 -5.44
CA LEU A 98 13.51 10.43 -4.00
C LEU A 98 13.62 8.95 -3.61
N ALA A 99 12.70 8.11 -4.08
CA ALA A 99 12.73 6.68 -3.81
C ALA A 99 14.00 6.01 -4.35
N ASN A 100 14.46 6.41 -5.53
CA ASN A 100 15.72 5.94 -6.12
C ASN A 100 16.96 6.41 -5.34
N GLN A 101 16.96 7.65 -4.85
CA GLN A 101 18.04 8.18 -4.01
C GLN A 101 18.14 7.45 -2.67
N ILE A 102 17.01 7.14 -2.04
CA ILE A 102 16.98 6.35 -0.79
C ILE A 102 17.39 4.90 -1.06
N GLY A 103 16.94 4.33 -2.16
CA GLY A 103 17.10 2.93 -2.54
C GLY A 103 15.95 2.05 -2.03
N MET A 104 15.26 1.37 -2.94
CA MET A 104 14.06 0.60 -2.58
C MET A 104 14.33 -0.58 -1.65
N GLU A 105 15.51 -1.19 -1.68
CA GLU A 105 15.91 -2.24 -0.73
C GLU A 105 15.99 -1.69 0.71
N ARG A 106 16.49 -0.47 0.87
CA ARG A 106 16.58 0.19 2.20
C ARG A 106 15.18 0.55 2.70
N VAL A 107 14.32 1.05 1.82
CA VAL A 107 12.91 1.36 2.13
C VAL A 107 12.19 0.09 2.58
N GLU A 108 12.25 -0.99 1.79
CA GLU A 108 11.61 -2.26 2.12
C GLU A 108 12.13 -2.85 3.43
N LYS A 109 13.45 -2.87 3.64
CA LYS A 109 14.05 -3.34 4.89
C LYS A 109 13.49 -2.57 6.09
N ARG A 110 13.40 -1.25 5.98
CA ARG A 110 12.85 -0.39 7.04
C ARG A 110 11.38 -0.68 7.31
N HIS A 111 10.57 -0.83 6.25
CA HIS A 111 9.16 -1.21 6.36
C HIS A 111 8.99 -2.52 7.13
N ARG A 112 9.72 -3.57 6.74
CA ARG A 112 9.67 -4.89 7.41
C ARG A 112 10.07 -4.79 8.87
N GLN A 113 11.17 -4.11 9.19
CA GLN A 113 11.62 -3.92 10.57
C GLN A 113 10.54 -3.27 11.46
N MET A 114 9.87 -2.24 10.97
CA MET A 114 8.86 -1.54 11.75
C MET A 114 7.57 -2.34 11.87
N ALA A 115 7.18 -3.06 10.80
CA ALA A 115 6.01 -3.93 10.83
C ALA A 115 6.23 -5.14 11.76
N ASP A 116 7.39 -5.75 11.73
CA ASP A 116 7.73 -6.85 12.63
C ASP A 116 7.80 -6.38 14.09
N TYR A 117 8.34 -5.19 14.33
CA TYR A 117 8.38 -4.61 15.67
C TYR A 117 6.97 -4.42 16.23
N ILE A 118 6.09 -3.70 15.52
CA ILE A 118 4.74 -3.43 16.00
C ILE A 118 3.90 -4.72 16.13
N LEU A 119 4.08 -5.66 15.20
CA LEU A 119 3.40 -6.95 15.25
C LEU A 119 3.79 -7.72 16.51
N LYS A 120 5.11 -7.86 16.77
CA LYS A 120 5.63 -8.52 17.98
C LYS A 120 5.04 -7.90 19.26
N GLU A 121 5.07 -6.59 19.36
CA GLU A 121 4.57 -5.85 20.52
C GLU A 121 3.06 -6.03 20.72
N MET A 122 2.29 -6.08 19.65
CA MET A 122 0.84 -6.34 19.74
C MET A 122 0.54 -7.78 20.17
N LEU A 123 1.29 -8.77 19.66
CA LEU A 123 1.14 -10.17 20.08
C LEU A 123 1.46 -10.37 21.57
N GLN A 124 2.50 -9.69 22.08
CA GLN A 124 2.82 -9.71 23.53
C GLN A 124 1.71 -9.13 24.40
N ARG A 125 0.86 -8.25 23.81
CA ARG A 125 -0.33 -7.67 24.45
C ARG A 125 -1.59 -8.54 24.29
N GLY A 126 -1.44 -9.75 23.77
CA GLY A 126 -2.54 -10.72 23.60
C GLY A 126 -3.39 -10.49 22.35
N ALA A 127 -2.89 -9.73 21.38
CA ALA A 127 -3.52 -9.67 20.06
C ALA A 127 -3.24 -10.95 19.26
N GLU A 128 -4.14 -11.31 18.35
CA GLU A 128 -3.97 -12.42 17.43
C GLU A 128 -3.50 -11.91 16.07
N SER A 129 -2.52 -12.56 15.45
CA SER A 129 -2.03 -12.14 14.13
C SER A 129 -3.03 -12.46 13.03
N TRP A 130 -3.32 -11.45 12.20
CA TRP A 130 -3.94 -11.57 10.88
C TRP A 130 -2.92 -11.35 9.75
N THR A 131 -1.68 -11.11 10.12
CA THR A 131 -0.54 -11.01 9.19
C THR A 131 0.07 -12.41 9.05
N SER A 132 0.46 -12.77 7.84
CA SER A 132 1.13 -14.06 7.60
C SER A 132 2.33 -14.23 8.53
N PRO A 133 2.53 -15.42 9.14
CA PRO A 133 3.74 -15.72 9.89
C PRO A 133 4.98 -15.77 8.98
N ASP A 134 4.79 -16.09 7.69
CA ASP A 134 5.88 -16.13 6.71
C ASP A 134 6.34 -14.71 6.36
N PRO A 135 7.62 -14.35 6.64
CA PRO A 135 8.17 -13.05 6.29
C PRO A 135 8.13 -12.72 4.79
N ALA A 136 8.14 -13.73 3.93
CA ALA A 136 8.07 -13.54 2.48
C ALA A 136 6.70 -13.02 2.02
N LEU A 137 5.64 -13.28 2.78
CA LEU A 137 4.26 -12.93 2.47
C LEU A 137 3.76 -11.67 3.18
N ARG A 138 4.64 -10.89 3.80
CA ARG A 138 4.30 -9.65 4.49
C ARG A 138 5.33 -8.55 4.24
N CYS A 139 4.95 -7.30 4.42
CA CYS A 139 5.85 -6.15 4.35
C CYS A 139 5.44 -5.06 5.36
N ALA A 140 5.00 -3.90 4.91
CA ALA A 140 4.80 -2.70 5.72
C ALA A 140 3.45 -2.63 6.44
N ILE A 141 2.60 -3.64 6.36
CA ILE A 141 1.28 -3.66 6.97
C ILE A 141 1.21 -4.81 7.97
N ALA A 142 0.96 -4.46 9.23
CA ALA A 142 0.63 -5.41 10.29
C ALA A 142 -0.86 -5.33 10.60
N SER A 143 -1.56 -6.46 10.52
CA SER A 143 -2.96 -6.58 10.88
C SER A 143 -3.11 -7.54 12.04
N VAL A 144 -3.85 -7.14 13.06
CA VAL A 144 -4.09 -7.91 14.26
C VAL A 144 -5.56 -7.89 14.64
N ASN A 145 -6.01 -8.97 15.27
CA ASN A 145 -7.30 -9.06 15.93
C ASN A 145 -7.12 -8.81 17.43
N VAL A 146 -8.01 -8.02 18.03
CA VAL A 146 -7.89 -7.58 19.43
C VAL A 146 -9.22 -7.74 20.20
N PRO A 147 -9.82 -8.94 20.24
CA PRO A 147 -11.05 -9.14 20.98
C PRO A 147 -10.81 -8.90 22.48
N PRO A 148 -11.84 -8.46 23.23
CA PRO A 148 -13.21 -8.12 22.82
C PRO A 148 -13.41 -6.66 22.42
N ILE A 149 -12.36 -5.93 22.04
CA ILE A 149 -12.36 -4.46 21.84
C ILE A 149 -13.09 -4.10 20.53
N GLN A 150 -13.99 -3.13 20.58
CA GLN A 150 -14.63 -2.54 19.40
C GLN A 150 -13.72 -1.48 18.77
N ILE A 151 -13.25 -1.72 17.56
CA ILE A 151 -12.22 -0.87 16.92
C ILE A 151 -12.69 0.56 16.68
N ALA A 152 -13.95 0.78 16.34
CA ALA A 152 -14.47 2.13 16.14
C ALA A 152 -14.34 3.01 17.39
N GLU A 153 -14.50 2.42 18.58
CA GLU A 153 -14.31 3.11 19.84
C GLU A 153 -12.83 3.44 20.08
N VAL A 154 -11.94 2.48 19.82
CA VAL A 154 -10.49 2.68 19.92
C VAL A 154 -10.01 3.77 18.96
N GLU A 155 -10.45 3.75 17.69
CA GLU A 155 -10.11 4.78 16.70
C GLU A 155 -10.51 6.17 17.18
N ASN A 156 -11.76 6.31 17.66
CA ASN A 156 -12.29 7.58 18.15
C ASN A 156 -11.54 8.06 19.40
N TRP A 157 -11.31 7.16 20.37
CA TRP A 157 -10.59 7.51 21.60
C TRP A 157 -9.15 7.92 21.31
N MET A 158 -8.42 7.14 20.50
CA MET A 158 -7.03 7.46 20.13
C MET A 158 -6.93 8.79 19.38
N TRP A 159 -7.86 9.06 18.47
CA TRP A 159 -7.88 10.34 17.77
C TRP A 159 -8.19 11.52 18.70
N LYS A 160 -9.22 11.40 19.53
CA LYS A 160 -9.61 12.48 20.46
C LYS A 160 -8.53 12.78 21.48
N ASN A 161 -8.01 11.75 22.14
CA ASN A 161 -7.17 11.91 23.33
C ASN A 161 -5.67 11.91 23.01
N LYS A 162 -5.24 11.24 21.95
CA LYS A 162 -3.80 11.04 21.66
C LYS A 162 -3.38 11.59 20.31
N LYS A 163 -4.33 12.04 19.45
CA LYS A 163 -4.06 12.46 18.06
C LYS A 163 -3.34 11.37 17.26
N ILE A 164 -3.67 10.12 17.52
CA ILE A 164 -3.16 8.95 16.80
C ILE A 164 -4.27 8.43 15.89
N ARG A 165 -3.95 8.31 14.61
CA ARG A 165 -4.84 7.73 13.62
C ARG A 165 -4.44 6.28 13.36
N ILE A 166 -5.38 5.36 13.60
CA ILE A 166 -5.28 3.95 13.20
C ILE A 166 -6.36 3.64 12.17
N ARG A 167 -6.38 2.43 11.64
CA ARG A 167 -7.41 1.99 10.70
C ARG A 167 -8.01 0.67 11.15
N GLY A 168 -9.30 0.64 11.36
CA GLY A 168 -10.05 -0.59 11.53
C GLY A 168 -10.15 -1.41 10.24
N GLY A 169 -10.24 -2.72 10.38
CA GLY A 169 -10.45 -3.67 9.28
C GLY A 169 -11.62 -4.62 9.55
N GLY A 170 -12.49 -4.28 10.52
CA GLY A 170 -13.61 -5.07 11.00
C GLY A 170 -13.88 -4.77 12.47
N PRO A 171 -14.81 -5.44 13.14
CA PRO A 171 -15.22 -5.11 14.50
C PRO A 171 -14.07 -5.06 15.53
N SER A 172 -13.13 -6.00 15.45
CA SER A 172 -12.00 -6.15 16.38
C SER A 172 -10.63 -6.12 15.70
N LYS A 173 -10.55 -5.76 14.41
CA LYS A 173 -9.31 -5.79 13.62
C LYS A 173 -8.67 -4.42 13.50
N ILE A 174 -7.40 -4.33 13.84
CA ILE A 174 -6.57 -3.15 13.59
C ILE A 174 -5.63 -3.43 12.44
N ARG A 175 -5.57 -2.51 11.46
CA ARG A 175 -4.56 -2.48 10.42
C ARG A 175 -3.57 -1.34 10.69
N LEU A 176 -2.34 -1.70 10.94
CA LEU A 176 -1.24 -0.81 11.25
C LEU A 176 -0.32 -0.70 10.03
N SER A 177 -0.17 0.50 9.51
CA SER A 177 0.72 0.79 8.38
C SER A 177 1.99 1.45 8.90
N THR A 178 3.14 0.92 8.50
CA THR A 178 4.45 1.33 9.01
C THR A 178 5.31 1.91 7.89
N PRO A 179 5.03 3.15 7.44
CA PRO A 179 5.85 3.79 6.40
C PRO A 179 7.29 3.99 6.89
N TYR A 180 8.26 4.03 5.96
CA TYR A 180 9.70 4.09 6.30
C TYR A 180 10.09 5.31 7.14
N TYR A 181 9.35 6.40 7.04
CA TYR A 181 9.56 7.61 7.84
C TYR A 181 8.97 7.53 9.25
N LEU A 182 8.19 6.48 9.57
CA LEU A 182 7.69 6.27 10.93
C LEU A 182 8.84 5.98 11.89
N LEU A 183 8.87 6.69 13.00
CA LEU A 183 9.89 6.50 14.03
C LEU A 183 9.44 5.45 15.04
N ARG A 184 10.39 4.78 15.68
CA ARG A 184 10.10 3.82 16.74
C ARG A 184 9.29 4.47 17.87
N LYS A 185 9.64 5.69 18.28
CA LYS A 185 8.89 6.45 19.29
C LYS A 185 7.41 6.66 18.96
N ASP A 186 7.05 6.72 17.66
CA ASP A 186 5.65 6.87 17.26
C ASP A 186 4.88 5.57 17.47
N VAL A 187 5.53 4.43 17.20
CA VAL A 187 4.98 3.10 17.51
C VAL A 187 4.85 2.93 19.03
N ASP A 188 5.89 3.27 19.81
CA ASP A 188 5.88 3.17 21.27
C ASP A 188 4.76 4.03 21.88
N ARG A 189 4.54 5.23 21.32
CA ARG A 189 3.42 6.10 21.70
C ARG A 189 2.05 5.48 21.42
N PHE A 190 1.91 4.82 20.27
CA PHE A 190 0.69 4.07 19.94
C PHE A 190 0.48 2.93 20.95
N LEU A 191 1.50 2.14 21.23
CA LEU A 191 1.43 1.00 22.16
C LEU A 191 1.07 1.45 23.58
N ALA A 192 1.66 2.53 24.05
CA ALA A 192 1.32 3.12 25.36
C ALA A 192 -0.14 3.60 25.41
N ALA A 193 -0.62 4.25 24.36
CA ALA A 193 -2.03 4.67 24.24
C ALA A 193 -2.98 3.46 24.18
N TYR A 194 -2.60 2.39 23.49
CA TYR A 194 -3.37 1.16 23.44
C TYR A 194 -3.47 0.48 24.82
N ASP A 195 -2.35 0.42 25.55
CA ASP A 195 -2.33 -0.13 26.91
C ASP A 195 -3.18 0.71 27.89
N GLU A 196 -3.17 2.04 27.77
CA GLU A 196 -4.02 2.95 28.54
C GLU A 196 -5.50 2.70 28.26
N TYR A 197 -5.90 2.63 26.98
CA TYR A 197 -7.27 2.35 26.59
C TYR A 197 -7.76 1.01 27.15
N ARG A 198 -6.92 -0.03 27.08
CA ARG A 198 -7.27 -1.37 27.60
C ARG A 198 -7.47 -1.38 29.11
N ARG A 199 -6.66 -0.61 29.87
CA ARG A 199 -6.82 -0.51 31.33
C ARG A 199 -8.13 0.15 31.71
N MET A 200 -8.50 1.21 31.01
CA MET A 200 -9.78 1.93 31.25
C MET A 200 -11.00 1.04 31.02
N ASN A 201 -10.95 0.16 30.01
CA ASN A 201 -12.07 -0.68 29.62
C ASN A 201 -12.03 -2.11 30.19
N ARG A 202 -11.05 -2.46 31.02
CA ARG A 202 -11.04 -3.70 31.82
C ARG A 202 -11.68 -3.54 33.20
N ALA A 203 -11.84 -2.30 33.66
CA ALA A 203 -12.40 -1.97 34.96
C ALA A 203 -13.92 -1.70 34.92
N SER A 204 -14.51 -1.80 33.76
CA SER A 204 -15.95 -1.78 33.51
C SER A 204 -16.44 -3.17 33.08
#